data_b8e2a7dc1d47b583da4d0645148af1d6
#
_entry.id   b8e2a7dc1d47b583da4d0645148af1d6
#
_cell.length_a   1.000
_cell.length_b   1.000
_cell.length_c   1.000
_cell.angle_alpha   90.00
_cell.angle_beta   90.00
_cell.angle_gamma   90.00
#
_symmetry.space_group_name_H-M   'P 1'
#
loop_
_entity.id
_entity.type
_entity.pdbx_description
1 polymer ?
#
loop_
_entity_poly.entity_id
_entity_poly.type
_entity_poly.pdbx_seq_one_letter_code
_entity_poly.pdbx_strand_id
1 'polypeptide(L)'
;MEDLFGGAAPYYAKYRPGYGRAAIGYLVGALGAGSRVLDLGCGPGTIAIPLARRVTAVLAVDPAREMLAEGRRLAEDVANITWLHGDSTILRVLPPFEQVVMGRSFHWMDRRSVLAELGELLPRGGAVALVGPARQRGEPWQPDSQPWQPVERRVCEEFGLDIRTAANSFHATGEHHRDLLAASPFSGVESRVFRRRLSWDVDGLIGLQLSYSYSSPARLGGRLTAFVETLRRALLADNPVGRWEQELVSEVLVARRPGR
;
A
#
# COMPACT_ATOMS: atom_id res chain seq x y z
N MET A 1 3.60 2.63 19.83
CA MET A 1 2.60 2.64 18.73
C MET A 1 1.91 1.29 18.78
N GLU A 2 0.59 1.25 19.03
CA GLU A 2 -0.15 -0.02 18.98
C GLU A 2 0.09 -0.68 17.63
N ASP A 3 0.27 -2.00 17.62
CA ASP A 3 0.41 -2.77 16.39
C ASP A 3 -0.94 -2.80 15.64
N LEU A 4 -1.16 -1.78 14.82
CA LEU A 4 -2.40 -1.58 14.05
C LEU A 4 -2.72 -2.78 13.13
N PHE A 5 -1.72 -3.57 12.80
CA PHE A 5 -1.84 -4.70 11.87
C PHE A 5 -1.63 -6.07 12.53
N GLY A 6 -1.68 -6.13 13.88
CA GLY A 6 -1.45 -7.37 14.60
C GLY A 6 -2.25 -8.55 14.05
N GLY A 7 -1.56 -9.61 13.60
CA GLY A 7 -2.12 -10.79 12.96
C GLY A 7 -2.69 -10.58 11.54
N ALA A 8 -2.62 -9.36 10.98
CA ALA A 8 -3.13 -9.07 9.65
C ALA A 8 -2.15 -9.40 8.50
N ALA A 9 -0.85 -9.55 8.79
CA ALA A 9 0.18 -9.70 7.76
C ALA A 9 -0.06 -10.87 6.78
N PRO A 10 -0.46 -12.09 7.20
CA PRO A 10 -0.78 -13.18 6.29
C PRO A 10 -2.00 -12.88 5.41
N TYR A 11 -3.01 -12.23 5.98
CA TYR A 11 -4.21 -11.82 5.22
C TYR A 11 -3.88 -10.71 4.22
N TYR A 12 -3.07 -9.73 4.63
CA TYR A 12 -2.59 -8.68 3.76
C TYR A 12 -1.84 -9.26 2.56
N ALA A 13 -0.87 -10.13 2.81
CA ALA A 13 -0.07 -10.76 1.77
C ALA A 13 -0.89 -11.57 0.77
N LYS A 14 -1.90 -12.31 1.26
CA LYS A 14 -2.70 -13.21 0.45
C LYS A 14 -3.84 -12.52 -0.29
N TYR A 15 -4.53 -11.58 0.37
CA TYR A 15 -5.81 -11.06 -0.12
C TYR A 15 -5.77 -9.60 -0.59
N ARG A 16 -4.76 -8.79 -0.19
CA ARG A 16 -4.64 -7.46 -0.77
C ARG A 16 -4.21 -7.55 -2.22
N PRO A 17 -4.96 -6.94 -3.14
CA PRO A 17 -4.56 -6.93 -4.53
C PRO A 17 -3.20 -6.21 -4.68
N GLY A 18 -2.23 -6.89 -5.27
CA GLY A 18 -0.99 -6.25 -5.67
C GLY A 18 -1.23 -5.27 -6.83
N TYR A 19 -0.17 -4.72 -7.39
CA TYR A 19 -0.27 -3.66 -8.41
C TYR A 19 -0.32 -4.20 -9.85
N GLY A 20 -0.03 -5.49 -10.05
CA GLY A 20 -0.07 -6.15 -11.35
C GLY A 20 1.19 -5.91 -12.20
N ARG A 21 1.39 -6.80 -13.18
CA ARG A 21 2.60 -6.82 -14.02
C ARG A 21 2.85 -5.53 -14.77
N ALA A 22 1.79 -4.89 -15.29
CA ALA A 22 1.91 -3.67 -16.09
C ALA A 22 2.39 -2.48 -15.23
N ALA A 23 1.85 -2.29 -14.03
CA ALA A 23 2.29 -1.23 -13.12
C ALA A 23 3.72 -1.47 -12.61
N ILE A 24 4.06 -2.72 -12.22
CA ILE A 24 5.43 -3.07 -11.84
C ILE A 24 6.40 -2.89 -13.02
N GLY A 25 6.00 -3.27 -14.24
CA GLY A 25 6.80 -3.05 -15.45
C GLY A 25 7.07 -1.57 -15.72
N TYR A 26 6.07 -0.72 -15.52
CA TYR A 26 6.23 0.73 -15.63
C TYR A 26 7.16 1.29 -14.55
N LEU A 27 7.02 0.84 -13.28
CA LEU A 27 7.92 1.22 -12.20
C LEU A 27 9.38 0.88 -12.53
N VAL A 28 9.66 -0.33 -13.01
CA VAL A 28 11.03 -0.73 -13.42
C VAL A 28 11.56 0.19 -14.51
N GLY A 29 10.76 0.51 -15.52
CA GLY A 29 11.16 1.45 -16.57
C GLY A 29 11.40 2.86 -16.05
N ALA A 30 10.58 3.33 -15.13
CA ALA A 30 10.69 4.67 -14.55
C ALA A 30 11.84 4.81 -13.55
N LEU A 31 12.09 3.78 -12.75
CA LEU A 31 13.14 3.78 -11.71
C LEU A 31 14.51 3.29 -12.22
N GLY A 32 14.52 2.56 -13.34
CA GLY A 32 15.72 2.00 -13.94
C GLY A 32 16.11 0.64 -13.38
N ALA A 33 16.34 -0.34 -14.27
CA ALA A 33 16.68 -1.71 -13.88
C ALA A 33 18.03 -1.83 -13.13
N GLY A 34 18.96 -0.91 -13.35
CA GLY A 34 20.28 -0.86 -12.68
C GLY A 34 20.27 -0.18 -11.31
N SER A 35 19.12 0.27 -10.82
CA SER A 35 19.03 1.09 -9.60
C SER A 35 18.95 0.28 -8.32
N ARG A 36 19.34 0.91 -7.20
CA ARG A 36 19.00 0.53 -5.84
C ARG A 36 17.77 1.32 -5.42
N VAL A 37 16.70 0.62 -5.11
CA VAL A 37 15.38 1.20 -4.84
C VAL A 37 15.04 1.07 -3.36
N LEU A 38 14.62 2.17 -2.73
CA LEU A 38 13.99 2.15 -1.42
C LEU A 38 12.47 1.94 -1.61
N ASP A 39 11.90 0.88 -1.04
CA ASP A 39 10.45 0.69 -0.86
C ASP A 39 10.09 1.10 0.57
N LEU A 40 9.55 2.32 0.73
CA LEU A 40 9.29 2.93 2.04
C LEU A 40 7.83 2.71 2.45
N GLY A 41 7.63 1.98 3.56
CA GLY A 41 6.35 1.42 3.96
C GLY A 41 6.00 0.21 3.08
N CYS A 42 6.95 -0.72 2.98
CA CYS A 42 6.91 -1.84 2.02
C CYS A 42 5.83 -2.89 2.35
N GLY A 43 5.32 -2.92 3.58
CA GLY A 43 4.44 -3.98 4.06
C GLY A 43 5.09 -5.36 3.89
N PRO A 44 4.35 -6.38 3.43
CA PRO A 44 4.90 -7.72 3.16
C PRO A 44 5.59 -7.81 1.77
N GLY A 45 6.07 -6.68 1.22
CA GLY A 45 6.84 -6.66 -0.01
C GLY A 45 6.04 -6.70 -1.31
N THR A 46 4.81 -6.21 -1.29
CA THR A 46 3.92 -6.23 -2.47
C THR A 46 4.52 -5.52 -3.69
N ILE A 47 5.40 -4.52 -3.47
CA ILE A 47 6.21 -3.88 -4.51
C ILE A 47 7.64 -4.42 -4.48
N ALA A 48 8.26 -4.49 -3.30
CA ALA A 48 9.66 -4.88 -3.13
C ALA A 48 10.00 -6.20 -3.83
N ILE A 49 9.19 -7.26 -3.63
CA ILE A 49 9.46 -8.60 -4.18
C ILE A 49 9.44 -8.60 -5.73
N PRO A 50 8.38 -8.13 -6.42
CA PRO A 50 8.40 -8.10 -7.88
C PRO A 50 9.40 -7.11 -8.48
N LEU A 51 9.76 -6.02 -7.77
CA LEU A 51 10.82 -5.10 -8.19
C LEU A 51 12.20 -5.75 -8.10
N ALA A 52 12.53 -6.41 -6.99
CA ALA A 52 13.84 -7.01 -6.75
C ALA A 52 14.26 -7.99 -7.84
N ARG A 53 13.30 -8.66 -8.48
CA ARG A 53 13.57 -9.54 -9.64
C ARG A 53 14.00 -8.79 -10.90
N ARG A 54 14.00 -7.43 -10.90
CA ARG A 54 14.16 -6.59 -12.09
C ARG A 54 15.02 -5.34 -11.87
N VAL A 55 15.50 -5.11 -10.65
CA VAL A 55 16.41 -4.02 -10.28
C VAL A 55 17.65 -4.58 -9.57
N THR A 56 18.67 -3.75 -9.33
CA THR A 56 19.91 -4.21 -8.71
C THR A 56 19.71 -4.65 -7.26
N ALA A 57 19.00 -3.86 -6.47
CA ALA A 57 18.68 -4.17 -5.08
C ALA A 57 17.46 -3.38 -4.59
N VAL A 58 16.81 -3.90 -3.56
CA VAL A 58 15.72 -3.21 -2.86
C VAL A 58 16.03 -3.11 -1.38
N LEU A 59 15.90 -1.90 -0.83
CA LEU A 59 15.80 -1.65 0.60
C LEU A 59 14.32 -1.58 0.95
N ALA A 60 13.81 -2.54 1.70
CA ALA A 60 12.40 -2.64 2.08
C ALA A 60 12.24 -2.23 3.54
N VAL A 61 11.64 -1.07 3.80
CA VAL A 61 11.49 -0.49 5.14
C VAL A 61 10.03 -0.47 5.54
N ASP A 62 9.71 -0.99 6.72
CA ASP A 62 8.35 -0.94 7.30
C ASP A 62 8.41 -0.90 8.84
N PRO A 63 7.50 -0.15 9.51
CA PRO A 63 7.42 -0.12 10.96
C PRO A 63 6.79 -1.38 11.57
N ALA A 64 6.05 -2.18 10.81
CA ALA A 64 5.39 -3.39 11.29
C ALA A 64 6.30 -4.63 11.12
N ARG A 65 6.80 -5.15 12.25
CA ARG A 65 7.69 -6.34 12.24
C ARG A 65 7.04 -7.57 11.64
N GLU A 66 5.74 -7.77 11.87
CA GLU A 66 4.98 -8.89 11.28
C GLU A 66 4.92 -8.81 9.75
N MET A 67 4.75 -7.61 9.18
CA MET A 67 4.80 -7.39 7.75
C MET A 67 6.16 -7.76 7.15
N LEU A 68 7.25 -7.32 7.81
CA LEU A 68 8.60 -7.67 7.38
C LEU A 68 8.89 -9.18 7.50
N ALA A 69 8.39 -9.84 8.55
CA ALA A 69 8.54 -11.29 8.71
C ALA A 69 7.82 -12.04 7.59
N GLU A 70 6.59 -11.65 7.27
CA GLU A 70 5.83 -12.23 6.17
C GLU A 70 6.50 -11.95 4.80
N GLY A 71 7.02 -10.73 4.62
CA GLY A 71 7.78 -10.37 3.41
C GLY A 71 9.03 -11.24 3.20
N ARG A 72 9.81 -11.48 4.26
CA ARG A 72 10.96 -12.40 4.21
C ARG A 72 10.55 -13.81 3.83
N ARG A 73 9.46 -14.31 4.42
CA ARG A 73 8.91 -15.63 4.12
C ARG A 73 8.50 -15.75 2.65
N LEU A 74 7.87 -14.72 2.09
CA LEU A 74 7.43 -14.70 0.69
C LEU A 74 8.56 -14.49 -0.32
N ALA A 75 9.70 -13.99 0.14
CA ALA A 75 10.86 -13.66 -0.68
C ALA A 75 12.05 -14.59 -0.44
N GLU A 76 11.84 -15.82 0.05
CA GLU A 76 12.91 -16.79 0.34
C GLU A 76 13.83 -17.06 -0.87
N ASP A 77 13.28 -16.94 -2.08
CA ASP A 77 14.01 -17.10 -3.35
C ASP A 77 14.60 -15.79 -3.92
N VAL A 78 14.50 -14.65 -3.19
CA VAL A 78 14.91 -13.32 -3.66
C VAL A 78 16.01 -12.75 -2.76
N ALA A 79 17.27 -12.89 -3.18
CA ALA A 79 18.43 -12.56 -2.35
C ALA A 79 18.79 -11.08 -2.27
N ASN A 80 18.27 -10.23 -3.17
CA ASN A 80 18.66 -8.81 -3.28
C ASN A 80 17.66 -7.85 -2.62
N ILE A 81 16.92 -8.31 -1.60
CA ILE A 81 16.09 -7.47 -0.73
C ILE A 81 16.72 -7.38 0.65
N THR A 82 16.97 -6.16 1.11
CA THR A 82 17.35 -5.88 2.50
C THR A 82 16.11 -5.38 3.25
N TRP A 83 15.63 -6.17 4.21
CA TRP A 83 14.46 -5.86 5.03
C TRP A 83 14.87 -5.14 6.30
N LEU A 84 14.40 -3.91 6.50
CA LEU A 84 14.75 -3.05 7.61
C LEU A 84 13.51 -2.63 8.41
N HIS A 85 13.59 -2.75 9.72
CA HIS A 85 12.53 -2.25 10.61
C HIS A 85 12.75 -0.76 10.86
N GLY A 86 11.75 0.06 10.54
CA GLY A 86 11.78 1.50 10.72
C GLY A 86 10.68 2.18 9.90
N ASP A 87 10.67 3.48 9.96
CA ASP A 87 9.75 4.35 9.24
C ASP A 87 10.50 5.48 8.50
N SER A 88 9.78 6.52 8.07
CA SER A 88 10.38 7.64 7.36
C SER A 88 11.38 8.47 8.18
N THR A 89 11.48 8.27 9.50
CA THR A 89 12.43 9.00 10.35
C THR A 89 13.87 8.49 10.26
N ILE A 90 14.07 7.29 9.68
CA ILE A 90 15.41 6.70 9.56
C ILE A 90 16.08 6.93 8.19
N LEU A 91 15.51 7.75 7.32
CA LEU A 91 16.00 7.94 5.95
C LEU A 91 17.51 8.24 5.86
N ARG A 92 18.03 9.07 6.77
CA ARG A 92 19.44 9.51 6.76
C ARG A 92 20.44 8.44 7.17
N VAL A 93 19.99 7.41 7.87
CA VAL A 93 20.87 6.31 8.33
C VAL A 93 20.73 5.05 7.47
N LEU A 94 19.89 5.09 6.44
CA LEU A 94 19.76 3.98 5.49
C LEU A 94 21.00 3.85 4.61
N PRO A 95 21.32 2.62 4.15
CA PRO A 95 22.26 2.41 3.07
C PRO A 95 21.92 3.24 1.82
N PRO A 96 22.89 3.60 0.97
CA PRO A 96 22.64 4.43 -0.21
C PRO A 96 21.61 3.82 -1.17
N PHE A 97 20.66 4.64 -1.65
CA PHE A 97 19.67 4.31 -2.66
C PHE A 97 19.57 5.44 -3.69
N GLU A 98 19.09 5.14 -4.88
CA GLU A 98 18.97 6.09 -5.98
C GLU A 98 17.54 6.47 -6.32
N GLN A 99 16.59 5.60 -5.98
CA GLN A 99 15.18 5.73 -6.31
C GLN A 99 14.33 5.37 -5.10
N VAL A 100 13.12 5.91 -5.03
CA VAL A 100 12.16 5.59 -3.96
C VAL A 100 10.82 5.22 -4.53
N VAL A 101 10.19 4.21 -3.95
CA VAL A 101 8.78 3.89 -4.20
C VAL A 101 8.02 3.82 -2.87
N MET A 102 6.79 4.30 -2.87
CA MET A 102 5.86 4.24 -1.74
C MET A 102 4.50 3.74 -2.24
N GLY A 103 4.15 2.52 -1.85
CA GLY A 103 2.90 1.87 -2.24
C GLY A 103 1.84 1.93 -1.17
N ARG A 104 0.85 2.80 -1.27
CA ARG A 104 -0.21 3.00 -0.26
C ARG A 104 0.33 3.28 1.15
N SER A 105 1.52 3.88 1.25
CA SER A 105 2.20 4.18 2.53
C SER A 105 2.42 5.67 2.77
N PHE A 106 2.59 6.47 1.72
CA PHE A 106 2.93 7.88 1.81
C PHE A 106 1.93 8.71 2.64
N HIS A 107 0.67 8.35 2.69
CA HIS A 107 -0.35 9.04 3.49
C HIS A 107 -0.24 8.81 5.00
N TRP A 108 0.60 7.90 5.45
CA TRP A 108 0.88 7.68 6.87
C TRP A 108 2.07 8.51 7.39
N MET A 109 2.77 9.23 6.52
CA MET A 109 4.01 9.94 6.81
C MET A 109 3.79 11.46 6.88
N ASP A 110 4.73 12.19 7.50
CA ASP A 110 4.86 13.62 7.26
C ASP A 110 5.38 13.82 5.83
N ARG A 111 4.44 13.96 4.91
CA ARG A 111 4.69 13.93 3.46
C ARG A 111 5.63 15.03 2.99
N ARG A 112 5.52 16.25 3.58
CA ARG A 112 6.37 17.39 3.21
C ARG A 112 7.79 17.19 3.69
N SER A 113 7.97 16.79 4.95
CA SER A 113 9.27 16.48 5.53
C SER A 113 9.98 15.34 4.80
N VAL A 114 9.25 14.26 4.48
CA VAL A 114 9.79 13.12 3.71
C VAL A 114 10.26 13.56 2.33
N LEU A 115 9.47 14.35 1.59
CA LEU A 115 9.88 14.82 0.25
C LEU A 115 11.06 15.77 0.31
N ALA A 116 11.12 16.65 1.31
CA ALA A 116 12.26 17.55 1.50
C ALA A 116 13.54 16.76 1.77
N GLU A 117 13.49 15.80 2.69
CA GLU A 117 14.63 14.96 3.04
C GLU A 117 15.10 14.07 1.87
N LEU A 118 14.18 13.44 1.15
CA LEU A 118 14.50 12.70 -0.07
C LEU A 118 15.11 13.60 -1.14
N GLY A 119 14.71 14.87 -1.22
CA GLY A 119 15.31 15.86 -2.10
C GLY A 119 16.80 16.12 -1.80
N GLU A 120 17.24 15.93 -0.56
CA GLU A 120 18.66 16.03 -0.19
C GLU A 120 19.41 14.71 -0.45
N LEU A 121 18.77 13.57 -0.17
CA LEU A 121 19.39 12.24 -0.20
C LEU A 121 19.52 11.66 -1.60
N LEU A 122 18.50 11.84 -2.46
CA LEU A 122 18.53 11.27 -3.80
C LEU A 122 19.53 11.97 -4.72
N PRO A 123 20.22 11.22 -5.59
CA PRO A 123 21.07 11.83 -6.61
C PRO A 123 20.24 12.64 -7.63
N ARG A 124 20.91 13.44 -8.45
CA ARG A 124 20.27 14.11 -9.59
C ARG A 124 19.69 13.05 -10.55
N GLY A 125 18.49 13.27 -11.03
CA GLY A 125 17.75 12.28 -11.82
C GLY A 125 17.11 11.17 -11.00
N GLY A 126 17.36 11.10 -9.70
CA GLY A 126 16.65 10.21 -8.79
C GLY A 126 15.16 10.50 -8.78
N ALA A 127 14.35 9.47 -8.65
CA ALA A 127 12.89 9.57 -8.71
C ALA A 127 12.21 9.12 -7.44
N VAL A 128 11.07 9.74 -7.15
CA VAL A 128 10.06 9.29 -6.20
C VAL A 128 8.86 8.79 -6.98
N ALA A 129 8.46 7.54 -6.73
CA ALA A 129 7.26 6.94 -7.29
C ALA A 129 6.22 6.68 -6.19
N LEU A 130 5.00 7.18 -6.37
CA LEU A 130 3.86 6.89 -5.49
C LEU A 130 2.89 5.96 -6.22
N VAL A 131 2.47 4.89 -5.55
CA VAL A 131 1.52 3.92 -6.13
C VAL A 131 0.31 3.78 -5.22
N GLY A 132 -0.87 3.99 -5.78
CA GLY A 132 -2.10 3.92 -5.00
C GLY A 132 -3.36 3.85 -5.88
N PRO A 133 -4.55 3.98 -5.27
CA PRO A 133 -5.78 4.15 -6.03
C PRO A 133 -5.70 5.41 -6.91
N ALA A 134 -6.19 5.31 -8.14
CA ALA A 134 -6.33 6.49 -8.99
C ALA A 134 -7.34 7.47 -8.38
N ARG A 135 -7.03 8.77 -8.42
CA ARG A 135 -7.88 9.82 -7.86
C ARG A 135 -8.10 10.93 -8.86
N GLN A 136 -9.31 11.42 -8.90
CA GLN A 136 -9.60 12.64 -9.65
C GLN A 136 -9.20 13.87 -8.80
N ARG A 137 -8.64 14.86 -9.47
CA ARG A 137 -8.20 16.10 -8.84
C ARG A 137 -9.42 16.91 -8.39
N GLY A 138 -9.42 17.33 -7.12
CA GLY A 138 -10.52 18.11 -6.54
C GLY A 138 -11.70 17.29 -5.99
N GLU A 139 -11.71 15.98 -6.16
CA GLU A 139 -12.71 15.13 -5.53
C GLU A 139 -12.29 14.73 -4.10
N PRO A 140 -13.22 14.80 -3.13
CA PRO A 140 -12.97 14.21 -1.82
C PRO A 140 -12.73 12.72 -1.98
N TRP A 141 -11.85 12.17 -1.15
CA TRP A 141 -11.62 10.73 -1.16
C TRP A 141 -12.93 10.00 -0.86
N GLN A 142 -13.42 9.27 -1.83
CA GLN A 142 -14.48 8.28 -1.63
C GLN A 142 -13.82 6.91 -1.79
N PRO A 143 -14.02 6.00 -0.85
CA PRO A 143 -13.67 4.62 -1.11
C PRO A 143 -14.44 4.17 -2.36
N ASP A 144 -13.79 3.45 -3.25
CA ASP A 144 -14.47 2.82 -4.37
C ASP A 144 -15.68 2.06 -3.81
N SER A 145 -16.89 2.43 -4.23
CA SER A 145 -18.08 1.75 -3.74
C SER A 145 -18.16 0.39 -4.44
N GLN A 146 -17.64 -0.63 -3.77
CA GLN A 146 -17.78 -1.99 -4.26
C GLN A 146 -19.12 -2.59 -3.80
N PRO A 147 -19.73 -3.49 -4.58
CA PRO A 147 -21.05 -4.02 -4.26
C PRO A 147 -21.18 -4.62 -2.84
N TRP A 148 -20.11 -5.19 -2.32
CA TRP A 148 -20.09 -5.82 -0.98
C TRP A 148 -19.81 -4.85 0.18
N GLN A 149 -19.30 -3.64 -0.08
CA GLN A 149 -18.91 -2.70 0.98
C GLN A 149 -20.05 -2.27 1.92
N PRO A 150 -21.31 -2.09 1.47
CA PRO A 150 -22.42 -1.83 2.39
C PRO A 150 -22.62 -2.95 3.40
N VAL A 151 -22.43 -4.22 2.96
CA VAL A 151 -22.54 -5.40 3.83
C VAL A 151 -21.40 -5.42 4.84
N GLU A 152 -20.15 -5.24 4.39
CA GLU A 152 -18.98 -5.17 5.27
C GLU A 152 -19.13 -4.07 6.32
N ARG A 153 -19.58 -2.87 5.91
CA ARG A 153 -19.79 -1.73 6.82
C ARG A 153 -20.78 -2.06 7.92
N ARG A 154 -21.94 -2.60 7.56
CA ARG A 154 -22.99 -3.00 8.53
C ARG A 154 -22.45 -4.00 9.55
N VAL A 155 -21.73 -5.03 9.09
CA VAL A 155 -21.15 -6.04 10.00
C VAL A 155 -20.06 -5.41 10.87
N CYS A 156 -19.22 -4.55 10.33
CA CYS A 156 -18.21 -3.81 11.13
C CYS A 156 -18.87 -2.97 12.22
N GLU A 157 -19.95 -2.25 11.91
CA GLU A 157 -20.71 -1.45 12.86
C GLU A 157 -21.33 -2.32 13.97
N GLU A 158 -21.90 -3.49 13.62
CA GLU A 158 -22.43 -4.47 14.58
C GLU A 158 -21.36 -4.93 15.59
N PHE A 159 -20.11 -5.06 15.13
CA PHE A 159 -18.98 -5.45 15.98
C PHE A 159 -18.25 -4.25 16.62
N GLY A 160 -18.77 -3.03 16.50
CA GLY A 160 -18.17 -1.83 17.07
C GLY A 160 -16.80 -1.48 16.47
N LEU A 161 -16.55 -1.87 15.23
CA LEU A 161 -15.32 -1.55 14.51
C LEU A 161 -15.45 -0.20 13.82
N ASP A 162 -14.59 0.74 14.18
CA ASP A 162 -14.59 2.06 13.55
C ASP A 162 -13.76 2.07 12.26
N ILE A 163 -14.44 2.09 11.13
CA ILE A 163 -13.86 2.17 9.80
C ILE A 163 -13.11 3.51 9.60
N ARG A 164 -13.37 4.53 10.43
CA ARG A 164 -12.80 5.89 10.33
C ARG A 164 -11.50 6.05 11.10
N THR A 165 -10.97 5.03 11.78
CA THR A 165 -9.73 5.11 12.56
C THR A 165 -8.45 5.34 11.73
N ALA A 166 -8.56 5.58 10.43
CA ALA A 166 -7.50 6.17 9.61
C ALA A 166 -7.39 7.71 9.78
N ALA A 167 -7.85 8.26 10.90
CA ALA A 167 -7.94 9.71 11.16
C ALA A 167 -6.58 10.46 11.10
N ASN A 168 -5.46 9.78 11.21
CA ASN A 168 -4.13 10.35 11.04
C ASN A 168 -3.57 10.18 9.60
N SER A 169 -4.40 9.75 8.66
CA SER A 169 -3.99 9.59 7.28
C SER A 169 -4.16 10.89 6.48
N PHE A 170 -3.54 10.92 5.32
CA PHE A 170 -3.69 11.96 4.29
C PHE A 170 -5.14 12.44 4.07
N HIS A 171 -6.13 11.59 4.28
CA HIS A 171 -7.54 11.95 4.12
C HIS A 171 -7.99 13.09 5.03
N ALA A 172 -7.31 13.32 6.14
CA ALA A 172 -7.58 14.43 7.06
C ALA A 172 -7.18 15.80 6.49
N THR A 173 -6.17 15.88 5.62
CA THR A 173 -5.66 17.16 5.09
C THR A 173 -6.24 17.53 3.73
N GLY A 174 -6.80 16.58 2.99
CA GLY A 174 -7.35 16.80 1.64
C GLY A 174 -6.32 17.10 0.54
N GLU A 175 -5.01 17.20 0.87
CA GLU A 175 -3.97 17.52 -0.11
C GLU A 175 -3.68 16.35 -1.02
N HIS A 176 -3.73 16.58 -2.33
CA HIS A 176 -3.47 15.55 -3.32
C HIS A 176 -1.96 15.24 -3.42
N HIS A 177 -1.59 13.96 -3.54
CA HIS A 177 -0.18 13.54 -3.64
C HIS A 177 0.56 14.17 -4.82
N ARG A 178 -0.12 14.36 -5.95
CA ARG A 178 0.42 15.02 -7.12
C ARG A 178 0.82 16.47 -6.85
N ASP A 179 -0.01 17.19 -6.10
CA ASP A 179 0.26 18.61 -5.80
C ASP A 179 1.42 18.74 -4.81
N LEU A 180 1.51 17.83 -3.84
CA LEU A 180 2.67 17.75 -2.94
C LEU A 180 3.98 17.43 -3.68
N LEU A 181 3.96 16.48 -4.61
CA LEU A 181 5.11 16.17 -5.45
C LEU A 181 5.51 17.39 -6.29
N ALA A 182 4.55 18.06 -6.93
CA ALA A 182 4.81 19.23 -7.75
C ALA A 182 5.36 20.42 -6.97
N ALA A 183 5.02 20.55 -5.67
CA ALA A 183 5.51 21.58 -4.77
C ALA A 183 6.79 21.18 -4.01
N SER A 184 7.40 20.03 -4.33
CA SER A 184 8.57 19.47 -3.66
C SER A 184 9.85 19.69 -4.48
N PRO A 185 11.04 19.28 -3.99
CA PRO A 185 12.29 19.27 -4.77
C PRO A 185 12.24 18.39 -6.04
N PHE A 186 11.15 17.65 -6.27
CA PHE A 186 10.92 16.81 -7.44
C PHE A 186 10.00 17.52 -8.42
N SER A 187 10.29 17.45 -9.71
CA SER A 187 9.52 18.11 -10.77
C SER A 187 9.10 17.12 -11.86
N GLY A 188 8.33 17.61 -12.84
CA GLY A 188 7.93 16.79 -13.97
C GLY A 188 7.07 15.60 -13.57
N VAL A 189 6.03 15.84 -12.74
CA VAL A 189 5.17 14.76 -12.24
C VAL A 189 4.41 14.08 -13.37
N GLU A 190 4.80 12.87 -13.70
CA GLU A 190 4.12 11.98 -14.63
C GLU A 190 3.09 11.12 -13.90
N SER A 191 1.97 10.84 -14.54
CA SER A 191 0.93 9.97 -14.02
C SER A 191 0.59 8.88 -15.03
N ARG A 192 0.46 7.65 -14.56
CA ARG A 192 -0.03 6.54 -15.37
C ARG A 192 -1.03 5.69 -14.61
N VAL A 193 -2.15 5.39 -15.27
CA VAL A 193 -3.26 4.63 -14.70
C VAL A 193 -3.26 3.22 -15.27
N PHE A 194 -3.49 2.24 -14.40
CA PHE A 194 -3.55 0.82 -14.72
C PHE A 194 -4.87 0.25 -14.23
N ARG A 195 -5.58 -0.48 -15.08
CA ARG A 195 -6.86 -1.10 -14.79
C ARG A 195 -6.71 -2.61 -14.80
N ARG A 196 -7.34 -3.29 -13.84
CA ARG A 196 -7.39 -4.76 -13.76
C ARG A 196 -8.76 -5.20 -13.31
N ARG A 197 -9.24 -6.30 -13.86
CA ARG A 197 -10.41 -6.99 -13.34
C ARG A 197 -9.97 -8.02 -12.32
N LEU A 198 -10.68 -8.07 -11.21
CA LEU A 198 -10.50 -9.02 -10.12
C LEU A 198 -11.85 -9.71 -9.88
N SER A 199 -11.81 -11.00 -9.61
CA SER A 199 -12.97 -11.76 -9.16
C SER A 199 -12.75 -12.14 -7.71
N TRP A 200 -13.77 -11.98 -6.89
CA TRP A 200 -13.77 -12.31 -5.48
C TRP A 200 -14.79 -13.40 -5.19
N ASP A 201 -14.42 -14.33 -4.33
CA ASP A 201 -15.34 -15.20 -3.62
C ASP A 201 -15.51 -14.73 -2.17
N VAL A 202 -16.38 -15.41 -1.44
CA VAL A 202 -16.68 -15.07 -0.04
C VAL A 202 -15.42 -15.13 0.84
N ASP A 203 -14.58 -16.14 0.67
CA ASP A 203 -13.34 -16.29 1.47
C ASP A 203 -12.33 -15.20 1.14
N GLY A 204 -12.25 -14.80 -0.13
CA GLY A 204 -11.45 -13.69 -0.59
C GLY A 204 -11.85 -12.36 0.04
N LEU A 205 -13.15 -12.06 0.10
CA LEU A 205 -13.66 -10.84 0.74
C LEU A 205 -13.46 -10.86 2.26
N ILE A 206 -13.70 -11.98 2.93
CA ILE A 206 -13.42 -12.13 4.36
C ILE A 206 -11.92 -11.91 4.63
N GLY A 207 -11.04 -12.53 3.84
CA GLY A 207 -9.61 -12.35 3.99
C GLY A 207 -9.15 -10.92 3.70
N LEU A 208 -9.75 -10.26 2.71
CA LEU A 208 -9.53 -8.85 2.43
C LEU A 208 -9.95 -7.99 3.63
N GLN A 209 -11.11 -8.26 4.21
CA GLN A 209 -11.59 -7.55 5.39
C GLN A 209 -10.65 -7.71 6.59
N LEU A 210 -10.14 -8.90 6.86
CA LEU A 210 -9.18 -9.17 7.94
C LEU A 210 -7.79 -8.57 7.71
N SER A 211 -7.51 -8.08 6.51
CA SER A 211 -6.28 -7.38 6.16
C SER A 211 -6.28 -5.89 6.52
N TYR A 212 -7.44 -5.34 6.91
CA TYR A 212 -7.55 -3.93 7.31
C TYR A 212 -7.18 -3.75 8.78
N SER A 213 -6.54 -2.63 9.11
CA SER A 213 -6.11 -2.30 10.48
C SER A 213 -7.27 -2.23 11.48
N TYR A 214 -8.47 -1.78 11.04
CA TYR A 214 -9.66 -1.64 11.88
C TYR A 214 -10.39 -2.98 12.17
N SER A 215 -10.11 -4.03 11.42
CA SER A 215 -10.70 -5.37 11.56
C SER A 215 -9.66 -6.49 11.58
N SER A 216 -8.43 -6.16 11.98
CA SER A 216 -7.35 -7.13 12.11
C SER A 216 -7.69 -8.21 13.15
N PRO A 217 -7.13 -9.43 13.03
CA PRO A 217 -7.35 -10.50 14.01
C PRO A 217 -7.07 -10.08 15.45
N ALA A 218 -6.03 -9.28 15.69
CA ALA A 218 -5.72 -8.78 17.04
C ALA A 218 -6.83 -7.85 17.58
N ARG A 219 -7.42 -6.99 16.74
CA ARG A 219 -8.54 -6.13 17.15
C ARG A 219 -9.82 -6.89 17.44
N LEU A 220 -10.09 -7.92 16.68
CA LEU A 220 -11.24 -8.78 16.89
C LEU A 220 -11.06 -9.68 18.11
N GLY A 221 -9.83 -10.16 18.37
CA GLY A 221 -9.54 -11.02 19.51
C GLY A 221 -10.47 -12.24 19.56
N GLY A 222 -11.06 -12.51 20.71
CA GLY A 222 -12.02 -13.64 20.91
C GLY A 222 -13.28 -13.56 20.06
N ARG A 223 -13.56 -12.41 19.41
CA ARG A 223 -14.74 -12.23 18.53
C ARG A 223 -14.45 -12.60 17.07
N LEU A 224 -13.22 -12.98 16.71
CA LEU A 224 -12.80 -13.26 15.33
C LEU A 224 -13.70 -14.28 14.64
N THR A 225 -13.96 -15.42 15.27
CA THR A 225 -14.79 -16.48 14.69
C THR A 225 -16.22 -15.98 14.43
N ALA A 226 -16.84 -15.34 15.42
CA ALA A 226 -18.19 -14.78 15.29
C ALA A 226 -18.27 -13.72 14.18
N PHE A 227 -17.26 -12.84 14.07
CA PHE A 227 -17.16 -11.85 13.01
C PHE A 227 -17.12 -12.50 11.61
N VAL A 228 -16.24 -13.49 11.43
CA VAL A 228 -16.08 -14.21 10.15
C VAL A 228 -17.39 -14.91 9.76
N GLU A 229 -18.06 -15.59 10.68
CA GLU A 229 -19.32 -16.28 10.44
C GLU A 229 -20.46 -15.30 10.11
N THR A 230 -20.54 -14.17 10.82
CA THR A 230 -21.54 -13.14 10.57
C THR A 230 -21.31 -12.47 9.22
N LEU A 231 -20.07 -12.11 8.88
CA LEU A 231 -19.73 -11.53 7.58
C LEU A 231 -20.03 -12.51 6.43
N ARG A 232 -19.69 -13.79 6.58
CA ARG A 232 -20.00 -14.83 5.60
C ARG A 232 -21.50 -14.94 5.32
N ARG A 233 -22.30 -15.04 6.39
CA ARG A 233 -23.76 -15.12 6.27
C ARG A 233 -24.36 -13.89 5.61
N ALA A 234 -23.89 -12.70 6.00
CA ALA A 234 -24.35 -11.44 5.45
C ALA A 234 -24.01 -11.28 3.96
N LEU A 235 -22.79 -11.65 3.54
CA LEU A 235 -22.37 -11.63 2.14
C LEU A 235 -23.19 -12.60 1.28
N LEU A 236 -23.43 -13.82 1.76
CA LEU A 236 -24.22 -14.81 1.04
C LEU A 236 -25.73 -14.49 1.03
N ALA A 237 -26.23 -13.80 2.04
CA ALA A 237 -27.61 -13.31 2.05
C ALA A 237 -27.82 -12.16 1.03
N ASP A 238 -26.83 -11.32 0.83
CA ASP A 238 -26.84 -10.22 -0.16
C ASP A 238 -26.64 -10.76 -1.58
N ASN A 239 -25.68 -11.66 -1.75
CA ASN A 239 -25.40 -12.30 -3.03
C ASN A 239 -25.23 -13.83 -2.87
N PRO A 240 -26.29 -14.63 -3.09
CA PRO A 240 -26.24 -16.09 -2.92
C PRO A 240 -25.27 -16.81 -3.87
N VAL A 241 -24.88 -16.18 -4.99
CA VAL A 241 -23.87 -16.73 -5.90
C VAL A 241 -22.47 -16.70 -5.26
N GLY A 242 -22.24 -15.78 -4.31
CA GLY A 242 -20.99 -15.67 -3.58
C GLY A 242 -19.79 -15.26 -4.44
N ARG A 243 -20.03 -14.54 -5.54
CA ARG A 243 -18.99 -14.05 -6.45
C ARG A 243 -19.23 -12.60 -6.83
N TRP A 244 -18.13 -11.83 -6.85
CA TRP A 244 -18.15 -10.40 -7.20
C TRP A 244 -17.02 -10.08 -8.15
N GLU A 245 -17.28 -9.17 -9.07
CA GLU A 245 -16.28 -8.60 -9.97
C GLU A 245 -15.93 -7.19 -9.52
N GLN A 246 -14.65 -6.85 -9.63
CA GLN A 246 -14.11 -5.53 -9.32
C GLN A 246 -13.21 -5.04 -10.47
N GLU A 247 -13.41 -3.82 -10.91
CA GLU A 247 -12.37 -3.11 -11.64
C GLU A 247 -11.46 -2.37 -10.64
N LEU A 248 -10.23 -2.84 -10.50
CA LEU A 248 -9.22 -2.17 -9.69
C LEU A 248 -8.45 -1.18 -10.55
N VAL A 249 -8.54 0.11 -10.19
CA VAL A 249 -7.83 1.21 -10.86
C VAL A 249 -6.70 1.69 -9.97
N SER A 250 -5.47 1.54 -10.43
CA SER A 250 -4.27 1.99 -9.73
C SER A 250 -3.59 3.10 -10.52
N GLU A 251 -3.06 4.11 -9.82
CA GLU A 251 -2.25 5.18 -10.38
C GLU A 251 -0.81 5.04 -9.89
N VAL A 252 0.13 5.29 -10.79
CA VAL A 252 1.55 5.48 -10.48
C VAL A 252 1.89 6.93 -10.81
N LEU A 253 2.28 7.69 -9.80
CA LEU A 253 2.85 9.03 -9.94
C LEU A 253 4.37 8.91 -9.86
N VAL A 254 5.09 9.50 -10.80
CA VAL A 254 6.56 9.54 -10.78
C VAL A 254 7.00 11.00 -10.88
N ALA A 255 7.84 11.43 -9.96
CA ALA A 255 8.48 12.74 -10.01
C ALA A 255 9.99 12.59 -9.87
N ARG A 256 10.76 13.41 -10.60
CA ARG A 256 12.22 13.31 -10.65
C ARG A 256 12.88 14.51 -10.02
N ARG A 257 14.01 14.26 -9.36
CA ARG A 257 14.91 15.36 -8.99
C ARG A 257 15.50 15.95 -10.25
N PRO A 258 15.35 17.28 -10.50
CA PRO A 258 15.87 17.91 -11.71
C PRO A 258 17.35 17.62 -11.93
N GLY A 259 17.72 17.34 -13.19
CA GLY A 259 19.08 17.44 -13.68
C GLY A 259 19.52 18.92 -13.73
N ARG A 260 20.76 19.18 -14.06
CA ARG A 260 21.16 20.52 -14.48
C ARG A 260 20.64 20.79 -15.87
#